data_074d5c3308a1a8e64df390f3660b42c4
#
_entry.id   074d5c3308a1a8e64df390f3660b42c4
#
_cell.length_a   1.000
_cell.length_b   1.000
_cell.length_c   1.000
_cell.angle_alpha   90.00
_cell.angle_beta   90.00
_cell.angle_gamma   90.00
#
_symmetry.space_group_name_H-M   'P 1'
#
loop_
_entity.id
_entity.type
_entity.pdbx_description
1 polymer ?
#
loop_
_entity_poly.entity_id
_entity_poly.type
_entity_poly.pdbx_seq_one_letter_code
_entity_poly.pdbx_strand_id
1 'polypeptide(L)'
;MEDSNDNIVVRYDLPKNWSEEKNFSFEHLTQLVEQVHNSAYSSTVKAINRFATIRNYIIGFYIVEYEQNGSDRAKYGDKLLKRLAERINKRGINETLLTNCRKFYALYPQIREFLEGKKCDSVAPI
;
A
#
# COMPACT_ATOMS: atom_id res chain seq x y z
N MET A 1 -18.90 6.82 8.27
CA MET A 1 -18.45 6.45 8.09
C MET A 1 -17.77 6.09 7.72
N GLU A 2 -17.64 5.70 7.59
CA GLU A 2 -17.13 5.20 7.32
C GLU A 2 -16.34 4.74 7.20
N ASP A 3 -16.31 4.34 7.16
CA ASP A 3 -15.70 3.72 7.07
C ASP A 3 -14.87 3.37 6.69
N SER A 4 -14.73 3.22 7.00
CA SER A 4 -13.82 2.95 6.84
C SER A 4 -13.32 2.18 6.23
N ASN A 5 -13.79 2.08 6.12
CA ASN A 5 -13.42 1.27 5.69
C ASN A 5 -12.58 1.22 4.77
N ASP A 6 -12.48 1.19 4.86
CA ASP A 6 -11.32 1.01 4.30
C ASP A 6 -11.14 -0.18 3.58
N ASN A 7 -12.13 -0.86 3.37
CA ASN A 7 -12.14 -1.96 2.51
C ASN A 7 -11.89 -1.50 1.14
N ILE A 8 -10.90 -2.05 0.56
CA ILE A 8 -10.53 -1.85 -0.80
C ILE A 8 -11.48 -2.66 -1.65
N VAL A 9 -12.73 -2.55 -1.37
CA VAL A 9 -13.71 -3.22 -2.19
C VAL A 9 -14.31 -2.17 -3.09
N VAL A 10 -13.98 -2.25 -4.34
CA VAL A 10 -14.63 -1.41 -5.33
C VAL A 10 -15.97 -2.06 -5.61
N ARG A 11 -17.01 -1.36 -5.28
CA ARG A 11 -18.34 -1.86 -5.54
C ARG A 11 -18.73 -1.54 -6.96
N TYR A 12 -19.09 -2.56 -7.69
CA TYR A 12 -19.56 -2.41 -9.06
C TYR A 12 -21.06 -2.64 -9.10
N ASP A 13 -21.77 -1.95 -8.24
CA ASP A 13 -23.23 -2.07 -8.19
C ASP A 13 -23.86 -1.18 -9.24
N LEU A 14 -24.92 -1.66 -9.84
CA LEU A 14 -25.70 -0.83 -10.72
C LEU A 14 -26.45 0.21 -9.89
N PRO A 15 -26.72 1.40 -10.46
CA PRO A 15 -27.53 2.38 -9.77
C PRO A 15 -28.90 1.81 -9.41
N LYS A 16 -29.49 2.30 -8.35
CA LYS A 16 -30.77 1.77 -7.85
C LYS A 16 -31.89 1.88 -8.88
N ASN A 17 -31.83 2.91 -9.72
CA ASN A 17 -32.89 3.15 -10.69
C ASN A 17 -32.39 2.96 -12.11
N TRP A 18 -31.40 2.08 -12.29
CA TRP A 18 -30.82 1.91 -13.61
C TRP A 18 -31.83 1.51 -14.67
N SER A 19 -32.88 0.79 -14.28
CA SER A 19 -33.88 0.35 -15.25
C SER A 19 -34.82 1.46 -15.67
N GLU A 20 -34.83 2.56 -14.94
CA GLU A 20 -35.69 3.70 -15.23
C GLU A 20 -35.00 4.76 -16.08
N GLU A 21 -33.67 4.71 -16.17
CA GLU A 21 -32.93 5.71 -16.89
C GLU A 21 -32.60 5.24 -18.31
N LYS A 22 -33.64 4.99 -19.08
CA LYS A 22 -33.45 4.43 -20.41
C LYS A 22 -33.35 5.46 -21.52
N ASN A 23 -33.74 6.70 -21.23
CA ASN A 23 -33.80 7.74 -22.26
C ASN A 23 -32.92 8.93 -21.94
N PHE A 24 -31.78 8.66 -21.35
CA PHE A 24 -30.87 9.74 -21.01
C PHE A 24 -30.09 10.17 -22.26
N SER A 25 -29.67 11.42 -22.27
CA SER A 25 -28.99 12.03 -23.39
C SER A 25 -27.55 11.54 -23.54
N PHE A 26 -26.95 11.83 -24.69
CA PHE A 26 -25.53 11.54 -24.89
C PHE A 26 -24.66 12.27 -23.85
N GLU A 27 -25.05 13.51 -23.56
CA GLU A 27 -24.31 14.29 -22.54
C GLU A 27 -24.37 13.58 -21.19
N HIS A 28 -25.54 13.09 -20.82
CA HIS A 28 -25.69 12.37 -19.55
C HIS A 28 -24.89 11.06 -19.59
N LEU A 29 -24.87 10.38 -20.71
CA LEU A 29 -24.05 9.18 -20.87
C LEU A 29 -22.57 9.50 -20.61
N THR A 30 -22.08 10.60 -21.21
CA THR A 30 -20.70 11.03 -21.02
C THR A 30 -20.38 11.23 -19.53
N GLN A 31 -21.28 11.92 -18.83
CA GLN A 31 -21.09 12.18 -17.42
C GLN A 31 -21.05 10.89 -16.60
N LEU A 32 -21.94 9.96 -16.91
CA LEU A 32 -21.99 8.69 -16.18
C LEU A 32 -20.70 7.89 -16.38
N VAL A 33 -20.22 7.83 -17.61
CA VAL A 33 -18.99 7.10 -17.92
C VAL A 33 -17.81 7.73 -17.19
N GLU A 34 -17.74 9.06 -17.20
CA GLU A 34 -16.65 9.75 -16.49
C GLU A 34 -16.71 9.53 -15.00
N GLN A 35 -17.91 9.52 -14.42
CA GLN A 35 -18.05 9.29 -12.98
C GLN A 35 -17.56 7.90 -12.61
N VAL A 36 -17.93 6.89 -13.37
CA VAL A 36 -17.49 5.53 -13.10
C VAL A 36 -15.97 5.42 -13.22
N HIS A 37 -15.43 6.00 -14.29
CA HIS A 37 -13.99 5.96 -14.50
C HIS A 37 -13.23 6.64 -13.37
N ASN A 38 -13.66 7.84 -12.98
CA ASN A 38 -12.95 8.61 -11.96
C ASN A 38 -13.05 7.93 -10.59
N SER A 39 -14.20 7.37 -10.27
CA SER A 39 -14.37 6.67 -9.00
C SER A 39 -13.47 5.44 -8.91
N ALA A 40 -13.42 4.66 -9.98
CA ALA A 40 -12.58 3.47 -10.01
C ALA A 40 -11.11 3.83 -9.93
N TYR A 41 -10.69 4.85 -10.67
CA TYR A 41 -9.31 5.30 -10.67
C TYR A 41 -8.89 5.77 -9.27
N SER A 42 -9.72 6.60 -8.65
CA SER A 42 -9.44 7.13 -7.31
C SER A 42 -9.33 6.01 -6.28
N SER A 43 -10.23 5.04 -6.33
CA SER A 43 -10.20 3.91 -5.41
C SER A 43 -8.93 3.08 -5.59
N THR A 44 -8.53 2.87 -6.84
CA THR A 44 -7.32 2.12 -7.14
C THR A 44 -6.09 2.81 -6.60
N VAL A 45 -5.99 4.13 -6.80
CA VAL A 45 -4.85 4.91 -6.30
C VAL A 45 -4.77 4.83 -4.78
N LYS A 46 -5.91 4.96 -4.10
CA LYS A 46 -5.93 4.86 -2.64
C LYS A 46 -5.49 3.48 -2.17
N ALA A 47 -5.93 2.43 -2.84
CA ALA A 47 -5.55 1.08 -2.46
C ALA A 47 -4.05 0.85 -2.64
N ILE A 48 -3.49 1.31 -3.76
CA ILE A 48 -2.06 1.17 -4.02
C ILE A 48 -1.26 1.92 -2.95
N ASN A 49 -1.68 3.14 -2.61
CA ASN A 49 -0.97 3.92 -1.60
C ASN A 49 -1.00 3.25 -0.25
N ARG A 50 -2.13 2.67 0.12
CA ARG A 50 -2.27 1.99 1.40
C ARG A 50 -1.35 0.77 1.47
N PHE A 51 -1.37 -0.06 0.44
CA PHE A 51 -0.52 -1.24 0.41
C PHE A 51 0.95 -0.87 0.41
N ALA A 52 1.32 0.17 -0.34
CA ALA A 52 2.70 0.62 -0.37
C ALA A 52 3.16 1.10 1.00
N THR A 53 2.30 1.81 1.70
CA THR A 53 2.63 2.31 3.03
C THR A 53 2.86 1.16 4.01
N ILE A 54 1.96 0.19 4.03
CA ILE A 54 2.10 -0.98 4.91
C ILE A 54 3.34 -1.77 4.53
N ARG A 55 3.55 -2.01 3.23
CA ARG A 55 4.73 -2.71 2.75
C ARG A 55 6.02 -2.04 3.24
N ASN A 56 6.08 -0.73 3.07
CA ASN A 56 7.29 0.01 3.44
C ASN A 56 7.56 -0.06 4.93
N TYR A 57 6.51 0.00 5.73
CA TYR A 57 6.66 -0.10 7.18
C TYR A 57 7.20 -1.48 7.57
N ILE A 58 6.66 -2.53 6.97
CA ILE A 58 7.09 -3.91 7.28
C ILE A 58 8.52 -4.13 6.82
N ILE A 59 8.89 -3.61 5.66
CA ILE A 59 10.28 -3.69 5.21
C ILE A 59 11.20 -3.03 6.22
N GLY A 60 10.81 -1.84 6.70
CA GLY A 60 11.59 -1.13 7.71
C GLY A 60 11.74 -1.96 8.97
N PHE A 61 10.68 -2.61 9.41
CA PHE A 61 10.73 -3.50 10.57
C PHE A 61 11.79 -4.57 10.39
N TYR A 62 11.79 -5.26 9.26
CA TYR A 62 12.75 -6.33 9.04
C TYR A 62 14.19 -5.82 8.94
N ILE A 63 14.38 -4.65 8.36
CA ILE A 63 15.73 -4.06 8.29
C ILE A 63 16.25 -3.78 9.69
N VAL A 64 15.43 -3.15 10.54
CA VAL A 64 15.85 -2.83 11.90
C VAL A 64 16.08 -4.09 12.72
N GLU A 65 15.22 -5.11 12.57
CA GLU A 65 15.41 -6.38 13.26
C GLU A 65 16.72 -7.03 12.84
N TYR A 66 17.03 -7.00 11.56
CA TYR A 66 18.28 -7.57 11.09
C TYR A 66 19.48 -6.81 11.65
N GLU A 67 19.41 -5.49 11.67
CA GLU A 67 20.52 -4.68 12.19
C GLU A 67 20.79 -4.97 13.66
N GLN A 68 19.76 -5.30 14.41
CA GLN A 68 19.91 -5.56 15.83
C GLN A 68 20.23 -7.01 16.14
N ASN A 69 19.67 -7.94 15.38
CA ASN A 69 19.71 -9.35 15.75
C ASN A 69 20.22 -10.30 14.68
N GLY A 70 20.48 -9.80 13.46
CA GLY A 70 20.93 -10.66 12.38
C GLY A 70 22.27 -11.31 12.68
N SER A 71 22.39 -12.60 12.40
CA SER A 71 23.58 -13.37 12.76
C SER A 71 24.83 -12.92 12.02
N ASP A 72 24.68 -12.41 10.81
CA ASP A 72 25.81 -11.97 10.00
C ASP A 72 25.82 -10.46 9.75
N ARG A 73 25.12 -9.70 10.60
CA ARG A 73 24.95 -8.27 10.37
C ARG A 73 26.25 -7.49 10.28
N ALA A 74 27.25 -7.91 11.04
CA ALA A 74 28.54 -7.21 11.07
C ALA A 74 29.25 -7.24 9.72
N LYS A 75 28.94 -8.22 8.90
CA LYS A 75 29.56 -8.38 7.59
C LYS A 75 29.21 -7.21 6.66
N TYR A 76 28.03 -6.64 6.81
CA TYR A 76 27.55 -5.61 5.91
C TYR A 76 27.71 -4.18 6.42
N GLY A 77 27.56 -3.99 7.75
CA GLY A 77 27.74 -2.68 8.38
C GLY A 77 27.02 -1.57 7.66
N ASP A 78 27.73 -0.50 7.33
CA ASP A 78 27.14 0.69 6.71
C ASP A 78 26.65 0.44 5.30
N LYS A 79 27.06 -0.67 4.70
CA LYS A 79 26.70 -0.96 3.32
C LYS A 79 25.51 -1.89 3.21
N LEU A 80 24.85 -2.16 4.32
CA LEU A 80 23.73 -3.10 4.34
C LEU A 80 22.67 -2.78 3.31
N LEU A 81 22.16 -1.56 3.30
CA LEU A 81 21.06 -1.21 2.43
C LEU A 81 21.45 -1.23 0.96
N LYS A 82 22.66 -0.79 0.67
CA LYS A 82 23.15 -0.83 -0.70
C LYS A 82 23.27 -2.28 -1.18
N ARG A 83 23.85 -3.13 -0.35
CA ARG A 83 24.05 -4.54 -0.71
C ARG A 83 22.71 -5.26 -0.82
N LEU A 84 21.77 -4.91 0.07
CA LEU A 84 20.45 -5.51 0.03
C LEU A 84 19.74 -5.15 -1.27
N ALA A 85 19.78 -3.88 -1.66
CA ALA A 85 19.16 -3.45 -2.89
C ALA A 85 19.77 -4.17 -4.11
N GLU A 86 21.10 -4.31 -4.12
CA GLU A 86 21.80 -4.99 -5.19
C GLU A 86 21.43 -6.47 -5.26
N ARG A 87 21.30 -7.10 -4.10
CA ARG A 87 21.00 -8.53 -4.03
C ARG A 87 19.57 -8.82 -4.48
N ILE A 88 18.63 -7.97 -4.08
CA ILE A 88 17.22 -8.13 -4.46
C ILE A 88 17.05 -7.86 -5.95
N ASN A 89 17.68 -6.82 -6.45
CA ASN A 89 17.69 -6.46 -7.87
C ASN A 89 16.30 -6.45 -8.49
N LYS A 90 15.39 -5.73 -7.88
CA LYS A 90 14.03 -5.57 -8.40
C LYS A 90 13.72 -4.10 -8.62
N ARG A 91 12.97 -3.84 -9.68
CA ARG A 91 12.55 -2.49 -10.01
C ARG A 91 11.74 -1.93 -8.84
N GLY A 92 12.06 -0.70 -8.46
CA GLY A 92 11.36 -0.05 -7.35
C GLY A 92 11.97 -0.32 -5.99
N ILE A 93 12.91 -1.24 -5.88
CA ILE A 93 13.63 -1.51 -4.64
C ILE A 93 15.05 -1.01 -4.81
N ASN A 94 15.33 0.15 -4.22
CA ASN A 94 16.66 0.73 -4.29
C ASN A 94 17.09 1.18 -2.90
N GLU A 95 18.34 1.61 -2.78
CA GLU A 95 18.87 2.01 -1.50
C GLU A 95 18.06 3.14 -0.86
N THR A 96 17.62 4.10 -1.66
CA THR A 96 16.84 5.22 -1.16
C THR A 96 15.53 4.76 -0.57
N LEU A 97 14.81 3.87 -1.27
CA LEU A 97 13.57 3.32 -0.74
C LEU A 97 13.81 2.60 0.58
N LEU A 98 14.84 1.76 0.64
CA LEU A 98 15.12 0.99 1.85
C LEU A 98 15.51 1.90 3.00
N THR A 99 16.25 2.96 2.73
CA THR A 99 16.58 3.95 3.74
C THR A 99 15.33 4.60 4.31
N ASN A 100 14.41 4.95 3.41
CA ASN A 100 13.16 5.58 3.83
C ASN A 100 12.28 4.62 4.61
N CYS A 101 12.24 3.36 4.24
CA CYS A 101 11.49 2.35 4.98
C CYS A 101 12.03 2.19 6.40
N ARG A 102 13.35 2.15 6.53
CA ARG A 102 14.00 2.04 7.82
C ARG A 102 13.67 3.23 8.71
N LYS A 103 13.74 4.44 8.14
CA LYS A 103 13.41 5.65 8.89
C LYS A 103 11.94 5.67 9.29
N PHE A 104 11.06 5.24 8.39
CA PHE A 104 9.64 5.21 8.66
C PHE A 104 9.34 4.36 9.89
N TYR A 105 9.88 3.16 9.91
CA TYR A 105 9.67 2.27 11.06
C TYR A 105 10.26 2.88 12.34
N ALA A 106 11.46 3.45 12.24
CA ALA A 106 12.14 3.98 13.41
C ALA A 106 11.41 5.18 14.01
N LEU A 107 10.80 6.02 13.15
CA LEU A 107 10.12 7.24 13.60
C LEU A 107 8.72 6.98 14.12
N TYR A 108 8.09 5.90 13.70
CA TYR A 108 6.69 5.64 14.06
C TYR A 108 6.51 4.23 14.63
N PRO A 109 7.17 3.92 15.75
CA PRO A 109 7.07 2.57 16.33
C PRO A 109 5.65 2.22 16.76
N GLN A 110 4.81 3.21 17.01
CA GLN A 110 3.45 2.96 17.44
C GLN A 110 2.60 2.28 16.36
N ILE A 111 2.99 2.41 15.10
CA ILE A 111 2.26 1.74 14.03
C ILE A 111 2.38 0.23 14.16
N ARG A 112 3.49 -0.25 14.70
CA ARG A 112 3.70 -1.68 14.92
C ARG A 112 2.58 -2.26 15.78
N GLU A 113 2.24 -1.57 16.87
CA GLU A 113 1.17 -2.04 17.75
C GLU A 113 -0.16 -2.11 17.02
N PHE A 114 -0.41 -1.11 16.18
CA PHE A 114 -1.62 -1.08 15.39
C PHE A 114 -1.70 -2.29 14.45
N LEU A 115 -0.60 -2.61 13.78
CA LEU A 115 -0.55 -3.73 12.84
C LEU A 115 -0.66 -5.07 13.54
N GLU A 116 -0.08 -5.18 14.73
CA GLU A 116 -0.17 -6.41 15.51
C GLU A 116 -1.59 -6.68 15.98
N GLY A 117 -2.35 -5.63 16.23
CA GLY A 117 -3.71 -5.76 16.70
C GLY A 117 -4.71 -5.99 15.59
N LYS A 118 -4.30 -5.88 14.33
CA LYS A 118 -5.17 -6.09 13.19
C LYS A 118 -4.58 -7.13 12.26
N LYS A 119 -5.41 -8.06 11.85
CA LYS A 119 -4.97 -9.01 10.85
C LYS A 119 -5.02 -8.34 9.50
N CYS A 120 -3.89 -8.12 8.91
CA CYS A 120 -3.80 -7.59 7.57
C CYS A 120 -3.74 -8.76 6.62
N ASP A 121 -4.90 -9.28 6.27
CA ASP A 121 -4.97 -10.46 5.42
C ASP A 121 -4.45 -10.20 4.01
N SER A 122 -4.40 -8.94 3.62
CA SER A 122 -3.96 -8.56 2.28
C SER A 122 -2.45 -8.41 2.16
N VAL A 123 -1.73 -8.44 3.28
CA VAL A 123 -0.27 -8.36 3.27
C VAL A 123 0.25 -9.55 4.03
N ALA A 124 0.62 -10.56 3.32
CA ALA A 124 1.14 -11.77 3.94
C ALA A 124 2.51 -11.49 4.51
N PRO A 125 2.77 -11.87 5.76
CA PRO A 125 4.13 -11.77 6.29
C PRO A 125 4.99 -12.74 5.51
N ILE A 126 6.18 -12.35 5.34
CA ILE A 126 7.13 -13.16 4.59
C ILE A 126 7.69 -14.26 5.46
#